data_ab4c7ff2556cc7167ed711d4df38c54f
#
_entry.id   ab4c7ff2556cc7167ed711d4df38c54f
#
_cell.length_a   1.000
_cell.length_b   1.000
_cell.length_c   1.000
_cell.angle_alpha   90.00
_cell.angle_beta   90.00
_cell.angle_gamma   90.00
#
_symmetry.space_group_name_H-M   'P 1'
#
loop_
_entity.id
_entity.type
_entity.pdbx_description
1 polymer ?
#
loop_
_entity_poly.entity_id
_entity_poly.type
_entity_poly.pdbx_seq_one_letter_code
_entity_poly.pdbx_strand_id
1 'polypeptide(L)'
;MMKVRMIEQRDNGVCLFELKNDEIKVITSNLGCHVLSVFTKDREGNFGDVVLGFENVEDCWHGDGSYMGAIAGRVANRIGDAKFELNGKTYELAANNGKNSLHGGIKGFNQKIFKYELLEDGIRFIYLSPDMEEGYPGNLYLKVVY
;
A
#
# COMPACT_ATOMS: atom_id res chain seq x y z
N MET A 1 -18.04 -2.69 18.21
CA MET A 1 -16.76 -3.45 18.09
C MET A 1 -16.45 -3.61 16.62
N MET A 2 -15.19 -3.45 16.21
CA MET A 2 -14.76 -3.65 14.81
C MET A 2 -14.80 -5.16 14.51
N LYS A 3 -15.40 -5.53 13.37
CA LYS A 3 -15.34 -6.89 12.82
C LYS A 3 -14.34 -6.89 11.68
N VAL A 4 -13.45 -7.88 11.65
CA VAL A 4 -12.42 -8.02 10.63
C VAL A 4 -12.54 -9.40 10.00
N ARG A 5 -12.55 -9.47 8.67
CA ARG A 5 -12.59 -10.74 7.94
C ARG A 5 -11.94 -10.62 6.57
N MET A 6 -11.39 -11.72 6.09
CA MET A 6 -11.05 -11.88 4.69
C MET A 6 -12.34 -12.11 3.91
N ILE A 7 -12.52 -11.37 2.81
CA ILE A 7 -13.70 -11.46 1.94
C ILE A 7 -13.41 -12.10 0.60
N GLU A 8 -12.15 -12.08 0.17
CA GLU A 8 -11.71 -12.70 -1.08
C GLU A 8 -10.24 -13.13 -0.99
N GLN A 9 -9.90 -14.24 -1.63
CA GLN A 9 -8.53 -14.68 -1.88
C GLN A 9 -8.42 -15.13 -3.33
N ARG A 10 -7.40 -14.64 -4.03
CA ARG A 10 -7.13 -14.95 -5.44
C ARG A 10 -5.93 -15.89 -5.59
N ASP A 11 -5.84 -16.58 -6.74
CA ASP A 11 -4.78 -17.54 -7.03
C ASP A 11 -3.39 -16.90 -7.09
N ASN A 12 -3.31 -15.59 -7.38
CA ASN A 12 -2.07 -14.82 -7.41
C ASN A 12 -1.59 -14.36 -6.02
N GLY A 13 -2.28 -14.78 -4.95
CA GLY A 13 -1.94 -14.44 -3.56
C GLY A 13 -2.49 -13.11 -3.06
N VAL A 14 -3.22 -12.37 -3.89
CA VAL A 14 -3.94 -11.16 -3.47
C VAL A 14 -5.14 -11.54 -2.62
N CYS A 15 -5.28 -10.87 -1.49
CA CYS A 15 -6.41 -11.02 -0.57
C CYS A 15 -7.08 -9.68 -0.31
N LEU A 16 -8.41 -9.71 -0.18
CA LEU A 16 -9.22 -8.57 0.21
C LEU A 16 -9.79 -8.78 1.61
N PHE A 17 -9.85 -7.71 2.37
CA PHE A 17 -10.30 -7.72 3.75
C PHE A 17 -11.36 -6.64 3.97
N GLU A 18 -12.34 -6.97 4.78
CA GLU A 18 -13.35 -6.04 5.28
C GLU A 18 -13.10 -5.78 6.77
N LEU A 19 -13.03 -4.50 7.13
CA LEU A 19 -13.10 -4.02 8.51
C LEU A 19 -14.41 -3.24 8.64
N LYS A 20 -15.27 -3.60 9.58
CA LYS A 20 -16.59 -3.01 9.69
C LYS A 20 -17.10 -2.90 11.13
N ASN A 21 -17.70 -1.75 11.42
CA ASN A 21 -18.60 -1.55 12.56
C ASN A 21 -19.89 -0.83 12.11
N ASP A 22 -20.65 -0.27 13.02
CA ASP A 22 -21.94 0.38 12.72
C ASP A 22 -21.77 1.77 12.05
N GLU A 23 -20.54 2.34 12.06
CA GLU A 23 -20.25 3.69 11.59
C GLU A 23 -19.39 3.72 10.34
N ILE A 24 -18.55 2.70 10.14
CA ILE A 24 -17.57 2.67 9.04
C ILE A 24 -17.38 1.26 8.51
N LYS A 25 -17.17 1.16 7.19
CA LYS A 25 -16.71 -0.07 6.54
C LYS A 25 -15.52 0.27 5.66
N VAL A 26 -14.41 -0.44 5.83
CA VAL A 26 -13.20 -0.30 5.03
C VAL A 26 -12.95 -1.58 4.26
N ILE A 27 -12.63 -1.46 2.97
CA ILE A 27 -12.10 -2.55 2.15
C ILE A 27 -10.63 -2.26 1.88
N THR A 28 -9.78 -3.23 2.19
CA THR A 28 -8.33 -3.12 2.00
C THR A 28 -7.76 -4.41 1.41
N SER A 29 -6.57 -4.34 0.85
CA SER A 29 -5.86 -5.46 0.24
C SER A 29 -4.47 -5.64 0.85
N ASN A 30 -3.94 -6.87 0.83
CA ASN A 30 -2.53 -7.14 1.09
C ASN A 30 -1.61 -6.74 -0.08
N LEU A 31 -2.15 -6.43 -1.26
CA LEU A 31 -1.40 -5.81 -2.34
C LEU A 31 -1.19 -4.33 -1.99
N GLY A 32 0.06 -3.94 -1.73
CA GLY A 32 0.42 -2.55 -1.40
C GLY A 32 -0.28 -1.95 -0.18
N CYS A 33 -0.95 -2.77 0.63
CA CYS A 33 -1.84 -2.33 1.71
C CYS A 33 -2.88 -1.31 1.24
N HIS A 34 -3.37 -1.43 -0.03
CA HIS A 34 -4.32 -0.48 -0.59
C HIS A 34 -5.59 -0.39 0.25
N VAL A 35 -6.03 0.82 0.51
CA VAL A 35 -7.39 1.12 0.93
C VAL A 35 -8.22 1.33 -0.34
N LEU A 36 -9.11 0.38 -0.63
CA LEU A 36 -9.90 0.35 -1.86
C LEU A 36 -11.21 1.10 -1.71
N SER A 37 -11.83 1.03 -0.52
CA SER A 37 -13.09 1.69 -0.22
C SER A 37 -13.18 2.05 1.25
N VAL A 38 -13.79 3.19 1.54
CA VAL A 38 -14.20 3.60 2.89
C VAL A 38 -15.64 4.07 2.82
N PHE A 39 -16.55 3.27 3.38
CA PHE A 39 -17.95 3.65 3.49
C PHE A 39 -18.19 4.28 4.85
N THR A 40 -18.83 5.43 4.85
CA THR A 40 -19.27 6.14 6.04
C THR A 40 -20.64 6.77 5.81
N LYS A 41 -21.32 7.15 6.88
CA LYS A 41 -22.64 7.77 6.80
C LYS A 41 -22.53 9.24 6.40
N ASP A 42 -23.43 9.66 5.53
CA ASP A 42 -23.70 11.08 5.28
C ASP A 42 -24.55 11.69 6.42
N ARG A 43 -24.92 12.96 6.28
CA ARG A 43 -25.74 13.67 7.27
C ARG A 43 -27.18 13.12 7.37
N GLU A 44 -27.66 12.43 6.35
CA GLU A 44 -28.95 11.78 6.28
C GLU A 44 -28.91 10.33 6.80
N GLY A 45 -27.69 9.80 7.14
CA GLY A 45 -27.48 8.45 7.65
C GLY A 45 -27.26 7.38 6.56
N ASN A 46 -27.16 7.76 5.29
CA ASN A 46 -26.90 6.83 4.19
C ASN A 46 -25.40 6.53 4.08
N PHE A 47 -25.06 5.25 3.91
CA PHE A 47 -23.67 4.85 3.67
C PHE A 47 -23.28 5.17 2.22
N GLY A 48 -22.14 5.88 2.06
CA GLY A 48 -21.49 6.14 0.78
C GLY A 48 -20.01 5.86 0.83
N ASP A 49 -19.42 5.40 -0.28
CA ASP A 49 -17.97 5.29 -0.42
C ASP A 49 -17.36 6.68 -0.65
N VAL A 50 -16.37 7.03 0.14
CA VAL A 50 -15.70 8.34 0.10
C VAL A 50 -14.28 8.27 -0.43
N VAL A 51 -13.84 7.08 -0.93
CA VAL A 51 -12.51 6.86 -1.48
C VAL A 51 -12.56 6.88 -2.99
N LEU A 52 -11.67 7.65 -3.60
CA LEU A 52 -11.33 7.50 -5.01
C LEU A 52 -10.36 6.34 -5.13
N GLY A 53 -10.87 5.14 -5.44
CA GLY A 53 -10.11 3.90 -5.52
C GLY A 53 -10.27 3.22 -6.88
N PHE A 54 -9.62 2.08 -7.00
CA PHE A 54 -9.78 1.19 -8.16
C PHE A 54 -11.01 0.30 -7.98
N GLU A 55 -11.71 0.02 -9.08
CA GLU A 55 -12.81 -0.93 -9.09
C GLU A 55 -12.30 -2.37 -8.89
N ASN A 56 -11.17 -2.70 -9.55
CA ASN A 56 -10.50 -3.98 -9.39
C ASN A 56 -9.14 -3.79 -8.72
N VAL A 57 -8.84 -4.64 -7.76
CA VAL A 57 -7.56 -4.59 -7.04
C VAL A 57 -6.34 -4.81 -7.94
N GLU A 58 -6.48 -5.57 -9.03
CA GLU A 58 -5.41 -5.77 -10.00
C GLU A 58 -5.04 -4.52 -10.79
N ASP A 59 -5.93 -3.57 -10.92
CA ASP A 59 -5.63 -2.28 -11.54
C ASP A 59 -4.58 -1.51 -10.75
N CYS A 60 -4.43 -1.82 -9.45
CA CYS A 60 -3.34 -1.32 -8.61
C CYS A 60 -1.94 -1.76 -9.10
N TRP A 61 -1.83 -2.92 -9.78
CA TRP A 61 -0.56 -3.40 -10.35
C TRP A 61 -0.21 -2.76 -11.68
N HIS A 62 -1.22 -2.48 -12.49
CA HIS A 62 -1.08 -2.11 -13.89
C HIS A 62 -1.54 -0.67 -14.16
N GLY A 63 -1.90 0.02 -13.09
CA GLY A 63 -2.36 1.40 -13.20
C GLY A 63 -1.32 2.33 -13.82
N ASP A 64 -1.79 3.43 -14.32
CA ASP A 64 -1.07 4.52 -14.98
C ASP A 64 -0.05 5.28 -14.10
N GLY A 65 0.52 4.64 -13.09
CA GLY A 65 1.37 5.22 -12.05
C GLY A 65 0.60 5.83 -10.90
N SER A 66 -0.70 5.57 -10.82
CA SER A 66 -1.54 5.98 -9.69
C SER A 66 -1.22 5.18 -8.43
N TYR A 67 -1.13 5.87 -7.30
CA TYR A 67 -0.85 5.31 -5.98
C TYR A 67 -2.05 5.47 -5.04
N MET A 68 -3.26 5.54 -5.59
CA MET A 68 -4.49 5.74 -4.82
C MET A 68 -4.65 4.66 -3.75
N GLY A 69 -4.70 5.08 -2.49
CA GLY A 69 -4.89 4.19 -1.35
C GLY A 69 -3.68 3.34 -0.94
N ALA A 70 -2.58 3.38 -1.69
CA ALA A 70 -1.38 2.57 -1.45
C ALA A 70 -0.47 3.11 -0.35
N ILE A 71 0.32 2.21 0.25
CA ILE A 71 1.52 2.60 1.00
C ILE A 71 2.65 2.87 0.00
N ALA A 72 3.08 4.13 -0.10
CA ALA A 72 4.22 4.53 -0.93
C ALA A 72 5.53 4.32 -0.16
N GLY A 73 6.50 3.69 -0.80
CA GLY A 73 7.79 3.42 -0.15
C GLY A 73 8.77 2.63 -1.04
N ARG A 74 10.09 2.59 -0.60
CA ARG A 74 10.54 3.00 0.79
C ARG A 74 10.38 4.49 1.07
N VAL A 75 10.63 5.36 0.06
CA VAL A 75 10.53 6.81 0.20
C VAL A 75 9.35 7.29 -0.63
N ALA A 76 8.44 8.03 -0.01
CA ALA A 76 7.32 8.66 -0.68
C ALA A 76 7.79 9.91 -1.44
N ASN A 77 7.12 10.21 -2.57
CA ASN A 77 7.43 11.32 -3.46
C ASN A 77 8.80 11.16 -4.13
N ARG A 78 9.43 12.25 -4.58
CA ARG A 78 10.61 12.25 -5.46
C ARG A 78 11.92 12.35 -4.71
N ILE A 79 12.90 11.58 -5.20
CA ILE A 79 14.33 11.79 -4.92
C ILE A 79 14.94 12.33 -6.20
N GLY A 80 15.48 13.55 -6.12
CA GLY A 80 16.08 14.25 -7.26
C GLY A 80 17.26 13.47 -7.86
N ASP A 81 17.38 13.50 -9.19
CA ASP A 81 18.43 12.80 -9.95
C ASP A 81 18.57 11.31 -9.65
N ALA A 82 17.50 10.70 -9.07
CA ALA A 82 17.42 9.28 -8.69
C ALA A 82 18.65 8.80 -7.88
N LYS A 83 19.17 9.62 -6.98
CA LYS A 83 20.30 9.26 -6.10
C LYS A 83 20.27 10.03 -4.79
N PHE A 84 20.91 9.46 -3.78
CA PHE A 84 21.13 10.12 -2.51
C PHE A 84 22.44 9.67 -1.88
N GLU A 85 22.97 10.44 -0.95
CA GLU A 85 24.14 10.10 -0.15
C GLU A 85 23.72 9.71 1.27
N LEU A 86 24.29 8.62 1.78
CA LEU A 86 24.10 8.17 3.14
C LEU A 86 25.44 7.63 3.67
N ASN A 87 25.91 8.18 4.78
CA ASN A 87 27.18 7.80 5.43
C ASN A 87 28.39 7.83 4.47
N GLY A 88 28.47 8.86 3.62
CA GLY A 88 29.57 9.04 2.66
C GLY A 88 29.55 8.10 1.46
N LYS A 89 28.46 7.33 1.28
CA LYS A 89 28.25 6.47 0.11
C LYS A 89 27.06 6.96 -0.70
N THR A 90 27.23 7.08 -2.01
CA THR A 90 26.15 7.39 -2.94
C THR A 90 25.40 6.11 -3.29
N TYR A 91 24.07 6.19 -3.25
CA TYR A 91 23.14 5.16 -3.69
C TYR A 91 22.37 5.64 -4.90
N GLU A 92 22.40 4.84 -5.95
CA GLU A 92 21.65 5.10 -7.19
C GLU A 92 20.33 4.31 -7.17
N LEU A 93 19.25 4.97 -7.58
CA LEU A 93 17.90 4.46 -7.61
C LEU A 93 17.41 4.38 -9.07
N ALA A 94 16.29 3.68 -9.28
CA ALA A 94 15.63 3.70 -10.57
C ALA A 94 15.06 5.09 -10.88
N ALA A 95 15.38 5.63 -12.06
CA ALA A 95 14.79 6.87 -12.58
C ALA A 95 13.44 6.54 -13.25
N ASN A 96 12.40 6.38 -12.44
CA ASN A 96 11.05 6.02 -12.90
C ASN A 96 10.11 7.21 -13.12
N ASN A 97 10.62 8.44 -12.95
CA ASN A 97 9.87 9.67 -13.20
C ASN A 97 10.79 10.76 -13.79
N GLY A 98 11.01 10.71 -15.10
CA GLY A 98 12.02 11.50 -15.76
C GLY A 98 13.40 11.15 -15.21
N LYS A 99 14.16 12.14 -14.73
CA LYS A 99 15.46 11.93 -14.08
C LYS A 99 15.38 11.58 -12.59
N ASN A 100 14.18 11.56 -12.01
CA ASN A 100 13.98 11.39 -10.58
C ASN A 100 13.50 9.96 -10.25
N SER A 101 13.74 9.51 -9.02
CA SER A 101 13.05 8.36 -8.45
C SER A 101 11.75 8.83 -7.79
N LEU A 102 10.67 8.09 -7.97
CA LEU A 102 9.34 8.39 -7.44
C LEU A 102 8.77 7.19 -6.69
N HIS A 103 8.24 7.45 -5.48
CA HIS A 103 7.48 6.51 -4.66
C HIS A 103 8.15 5.14 -4.46
N GLY A 104 9.49 5.14 -4.31
CA GLY A 104 10.25 3.93 -3.99
C GLY A 104 10.78 3.14 -5.17
N GLY A 105 10.57 3.61 -6.41
CA GLY A 105 11.16 3.00 -7.61
C GLY A 105 10.14 2.34 -8.54
N ILE A 106 10.62 1.41 -9.38
CA ILE A 106 9.80 0.75 -10.41
C ILE A 106 8.78 -0.21 -9.78
N LYS A 107 9.22 -0.96 -8.76
CA LYS A 107 8.40 -1.90 -8.01
C LYS A 107 8.37 -1.51 -6.53
N GLY A 108 7.81 -0.32 -6.23
CA GLY A 108 7.63 0.18 -4.88
C GLY A 108 6.64 -0.65 -4.04
N PHE A 109 6.39 -0.22 -2.82
CA PHE A 109 5.54 -0.96 -1.87
C PHE A 109 4.10 -1.13 -2.36
N ASN A 110 3.60 -0.20 -3.17
CA ASN A 110 2.29 -0.29 -3.81
C ASN A 110 2.09 -1.56 -4.65
N GLN A 111 3.17 -2.19 -5.11
CA GLN A 111 3.14 -3.39 -5.97
C GLN A 111 3.57 -4.67 -5.23
N LYS A 112 3.81 -4.61 -3.92
CA LYS A 112 4.23 -5.77 -3.13
C LYS A 112 3.02 -6.46 -2.49
N ILE A 113 3.06 -7.78 -2.43
CA ILE A 113 2.11 -8.57 -1.64
C ILE A 113 2.68 -8.69 -0.23
N PHE A 114 1.96 -8.14 0.74
CA PHE A 114 2.30 -8.21 2.15
C PHE A 114 1.75 -9.50 2.77
N LYS A 115 2.46 -10.06 3.73
CA LYS A 115 1.87 -11.00 4.68
C LYS A 115 0.85 -10.25 5.53
N TYR A 116 -0.14 -10.96 6.06
CA TYR A 116 -1.15 -10.35 6.92
C TYR A 116 -1.41 -11.18 8.18
N GLU A 117 -1.95 -10.51 9.17
CA GLU A 117 -2.41 -11.08 10.44
C GLU A 117 -3.72 -10.38 10.81
N LEU A 118 -4.78 -11.16 11.00
CA LEU A 118 -6.04 -10.64 11.52
C LEU A 118 -5.90 -10.42 13.02
N LEU A 119 -6.22 -9.21 13.46
CA LEU A 119 -6.25 -8.82 14.86
C LEU A 119 -7.71 -8.83 15.36
N GLU A 120 -7.91 -8.69 16.65
CA GLU A 120 -9.24 -8.63 17.25
C GLU A 120 -10.08 -7.46 16.71
N ASP A 121 -9.44 -6.31 16.48
CA ASP A 121 -10.09 -5.06 16.07
C ASP A 121 -9.44 -4.40 14.84
N GLY A 122 -8.64 -5.16 14.08
CA GLY A 122 -7.92 -4.62 12.92
C GLY A 122 -7.22 -5.69 12.10
N ILE A 123 -6.39 -5.24 11.19
CA ILE A 123 -5.50 -6.08 10.39
C ILE A 123 -4.08 -5.50 10.40
N ARG A 124 -3.09 -6.38 10.47
CA ARG A 124 -1.67 -6.04 10.32
C ARG A 124 -1.14 -6.61 9.03
N PHE A 125 -0.54 -5.76 8.22
CA PHE A 125 0.23 -6.16 7.05
C PHE A 125 1.72 -6.08 7.37
N ILE A 126 2.51 -7.03 6.83
CA ILE A 126 3.93 -7.19 7.16
C ILE A 126 4.70 -7.42 5.87
N TYR A 127 5.77 -6.66 5.67
CA TYR A 127 6.70 -6.84 4.56
C TYR A 127 8.14 -6.66 5.03
N LEU A 128 9.02 -7.56 4.60
CA LEU A 128 10.47 -7.39 4.70
C LEU A 128 10.99 -6.96 3.34
N SER A 129 11.35 -5.70 3.22
CA SER A 129 12.06 -5.17 2.06
C SER A 129 13.55 -5.48 2.25
N PRO A 130 14.16 -6.35 1.40
CA PRO A 130 15.54 -6.78 1.58
C PRO A 130 16.53 -5.67 1.23
N ASP A 131 17.78 -5.82 1.72
CA ASP A 131 18.88 -4.94 1.35
C ASP A 131 18.96 -4.76 -0.16
N MET A 132 19.17 -3.51 -0.59
CA MET A 132 19.27 -3.09 -1.98
C MET A 132 18.00 -3.26 -2.83
N GLU A 133 16.85 -3.55 -2.23
CA GLU A 133 15.58 -3.49 -2.97
C GLU A 133 15.36 -2.08 -3.52
N GLU A 134 15.12 -1.97 -4.85
CA GLU A 134 15.01 -0.70 -5.60
C GLU A 134 16.21 0.27 -5.38
N GLY A 135 17.38 -0.26 -4.98
CA GLY A 135 18.61 0.50 -4.73
C GLY A 135 18.75 1.04 -3.30
N TYR A 136 17.79 0.81 -2.42
CA TYR A 136 17.84 1.27 -1.03
C TYR A 136 18.63 0.31 -0.13
N PRO A 137 19.59 0.81 0.68
CA PRO A 137 20.42 -0.04 1.52
C PRO A 137 19.68 -0.54 2.77
N GLY A 138 20.11 -1.69 3.25
CA GLY A 138 19.66 -2.30 4.49
C GLY A 138 18.32 -3.02 4.38
N ASN A 139 18.08 -3.98 5.25
CA ASN A 139 16.78 -4.62 5.40
C ASN A 139 15.80 -3.69 6.12
N LEU A 140 14.61 -3.52 5.57
CA LEU A 140 13.53 -2.75 6.20
C LEU A 140 12.36 -3.66 6.54
N TYR A 141 12.04 -3.81 7.82
CA TYR A 141 10.88 -4.55 8.30
C TYR A 141 9.72 -3.59 8.52
N LEU A 142 8.75 -3.65 7.64
CA LEU A 142 7.57 -2.76 7.64
C LEU A 142 6.35 -3.48 8.22
N LYS A 143 5.65 -2.80 9.12
CA LYS A 143 4.33 -3.17 9.63
C LYS A 143 3.35 -2.03 9.37
N VAL A 144 2.22 -2.36 8.77
CA VAL A 144 1.09 -1.44 8.57
C VAL A 144 -0.10 -2.01 9.31
N VAL A 145 -0.75 -1.22 10.13
CA VAL A 145 -1.94 -1.64 10.91
C VAL A 145 -3.12 -0.73 10.56
N TYR A 146 -4.20 -1.36 10.20
CA TYR A 146 -5.50 -0.71 10.03
C TYR A 146 -6.48 -1.20 11.08
#